data_4d03e7043984c9cd8aa1ceefc8fc095c
#
_entry.id   4d03e7043984c9cd8aa1ceefc8fc095c
#
_cell.length_a   1.000
_cell.length_b   1.000
_cell.length_c   1.000
_cell.angle_alpha   90.00
_cell.angle_beta   90.00
_cell.angle_gamma   90.00
#
_symmetry.space_group_name_H-M   'P 1'
#
loop_
_entity.id
_entity.type
_entity.pdbx_description
1 polymer ?
#
loop_
_entity_poly.entity_id
_entity_poly.type
_entity_poly.pdbx_seq_one_letter_code
_entity_poly.pdbx_strand_id
1 'polypeptide(L)'
;VSGSDSCGPGSRVRLLQAVDTEYTADSVEWCPLEGCRHLLVCGTYQLRKPEDPRADAESKSGPDADEPQTRLGRLYLYSFNEDNSARPLLEVQRRDTSAILDMKWCHILVAGHALLGVADAGGSIELLRLVESENAYTLQPVSSFALGKQCLALSLDWSTGRTERASDQPLKIISSDSKGKLHLLEVTEAGLQEVATWPAHHFEAWIAAFDYWRTEIVYSGGDDGLLKGWDTRTPGTCVFTSERHSMGVCSVQSSPHQEDILATGSYDEHVLLWDTRNMKEPFADMAAQGGVWRLKWHPFHHHLLLAACMHGGFQIFNCQKAIEEKQEAYSVSVSHTLPNSLVYGADWSWLSSGSLSEIHEPCCLGTFPCSNSGARAAPLCSLKAVHQSPAASGHHLAEDKEEGPSRLQSGSKRRTPLQPLAEDTTKSGNWRHPAGTKICDCDLCLEAATLNTDLLATCSFYDHVLHLWKWESS
;
A
#
# COMPACT_ATOMS: atom_id res chain seq x y z
N VAL A 1 -2.85 8.56 22.70
CA VAL A 1 -2.61 7.16 22.33
C VAL A 1 -1.12 6.90 22.44
N SER A 2 -0.66 6.27 23.54
CA SER A 2 0.74 5.90 23.73
C SER A 2 0.97 4.51 23.14
N GLY A 3 1.36 4.44 21.90
CA GLY A 3 1.93 3.24 21.30
C GLY A 3 3.33 2.98 21.88
N SER A 4 3.78 1.74 21.88
CA SER A 4 5.15 1.42 22.22
C SER A 4 6.01 1.54 20.96
N ASP A 5 6.91 2.55 20.94
CA ASP A 5 7.86 2.72 19.85
C ASP A 5 9.14 1.96 20.17
N SER A 6 9.59 1.10 19.26
CA SER A 6 10.96 0.67 19.21
C SER A 6 11.59 1.24 17.93
N CYS A 7 12.40 2.27 18.10
CA CYS A 7 13.17 2.85 17.00
C CYS A 7 14.63 2.38 17.10
N GLY A 8 15.21 2.03 15.95
CA GLY A 8 16.65 1.82 15.83
C GLY A 8 17.45 3.07 16.22
N PRO A 9 18.74 2.95 16.52
CA PRO A 9 19.60 4.09 16.84
C PRO A 9 19.51 5.15 15.73
N GLY A 10 19.19 6.41 16.10
CA GLY A 10 19.08 7.53 15.17
C GLY A 10 17.79 7.61 14.36
N SER A 11 16.78 6.79 14.65
CA SER A 11 15.48 6.80 13.99
C SER A 11 14.39 7.31 14.93
N ARG A 12 13.47 8.15 14.42
CA ARG A 12 12.35 8.68 15.19
C ARG A 12 11.10 8.81 14.33
N VAL A 13 9.97 8.35 14.85
CA VAL A 13 8.64 8.57 14.23
C VAL A 13 7.83 9.54 15.07
N ARG A 14 7.14 10.45 14.41
CA ARG A 14 6.24 11.43 15.06
C ARG A 14 4.93 11.51 14.30
N LEU A 15 3.82 11.38 15.03
CA LEU A 15 2.48 11.64 14.49
C LEU A 15 2.35 13.13 14.20
N LEU A 16 1.99 13.48 12.96
CA LEU A 16 1.69 14.84 12.54
C LEU A 16 0.20 15.13 12.63
N GLN A 17 -0.63 14.18 12.17
CA GLN A 17 -2.08 14.34 12.17
C GLN A 17 -2.77 12.98 12.22
N ALA A 18 -3.90 12.93 12.93
CA ALA A 18 -4.87 11.84 12.89
C ALA A 18 -6.19 12.41 12.36
N VAL A 19 -6.74 11.78 11.33
CA VAL A 19 -7.98 12.19 10.66
C VAL A 19 -9.01 11.09 10.83
N ASP A 20 -10.15 11.41 11.45
CA ASP A 20 -11.30 10.50 11.50
C ASP A 20 -11.94 10.40 10.11
N THR A 21 -11.99 9.19 9.56
CA THR A 21 -12.56 8.89 8.24
C THR A 21 -14.04 8.49 8.31
N GLU A 22 -14.65 8.51 9.50
CA GLU A 22 -16.03 8.13 9.79
C GLU A 22 -16.32 6.64 9.53
N TYR A 23 -15.81 6.06 8.45
CA TYR A 23 -15.78 4.63 8.14
C TYR A 23 -14.38 4.08 8.38
N THR A 24 -14.24 2.77 8.52
CA THR A 24 -12.94 2.13 8.74
C THR A 24 -11.95 2.51 7.62
N ALA A 25 -10.81 3.13 7.98
CA ALA A 25 -9.76 3.43 7.02
C ALA A 25 -9.05 2.14 6.59
N ASP A 26 -8.99 1.87 5.28
CA ASP A 26 -8.51 0.59 4.75
C ASP A 26 -7.33 0.74 3.80
N SER A 27 -7.42 1.61 2.82
CA SER A 27 -6.40 1.82 1.79
C SER A 27 -5.96 3.27 1.71
N VAL A 28 -4.67 3.51 1.47
CA VAL A 28 -4.08 4.86 1.33
C VAL A 28 -3.01 4.85 0.26
N GLU A 29 -2.98 5.90 -0.57
CA GLU A 29 -2.01 6.06 -1.66
C GLU A 29 -1.63 7.52 -1.86
N TRP A 30 -0.32 7.82 -1.85
CA TRP A 30 0.22 9.10 -2.26
C TRP A 30 0.35 9.16 -3.78
N CYS A 31 0.05 10.33 -4.37
CA CYS A 31 0.24 10.51 -5.81
C CYS A 31 1.74 10.55 -6.16
N PRO A 32 2.23 9.68 -7.08
CA PRO A 32 3.64 9.63 -7.45
C PRO A 32 4.04 10.70 -8.47
N LEU A 33 3.06 11.35 -9.10
CA LEU A 33 3.30 12.24 -10.25
C LEU A 33 3.77 13.61 -9.82
N GLU A 34 4.78 14.11 -10.51
CA GLU A 34 5.30 15.46 -10.31
C GLU A 34 4.18 16.51 -10.45
N GLY A 35 4.21 17.52 -9.60
CA GLY A 35 3.13 18.52 -9.49
C GLY A 35 1.92 18.07 -8.65
N CYS A 36 1.72 16.74 -8.46
CA CYS A 36 0.61 16.19 -7.68
C CYS A 36 1.07 15.40 -6.45
N ARG A 37 2.37 15.38 -6.12
CA ARG A 37 2.93 14.59 -5.01
C ARG A 37 2.42 14.99 -3.63
N HIS A 38 1.82 16.17 -3.51
CA HIS A 38 1.15 16.65 -2.29
C HIS A 38 -0.25 16.08 -2.09
N LEU A 39 -0.77 15.30 -3.06
CA LEU A 39 -2.09 14.70 -2.99
C LEU A 39 -2.03 13.28 -2.43
N LEU A 40 -2.97 12.99 -1.53
CA LEU A 40 -3.15 11.70 -0.88
C LEU A 40 -4.60 11.25 -1.02
N VAL A 41 -4.83 9.99 -1.36
CA VAL A 41 -6.17 9.39 -1.34
C VAL A 41 -6.29 8.39 -0.21
N CYS A 42 -7.47 8.33 0.41
CA CYS A 42 -7.82 7.33 1.41
C CYS A 42 -9.15 6.68 1.06
N GLY A 43 -9.16 5.35 1.01
CA GLY A 43 -10.33 4.52 0.81
C GLY A 43 -10.79 3.90 2.11
N THR A 44 -12.11 3.81 2.29
CA THR A 44 -12.70 3.25 3.52
C THR A 44 -13.59 2.05 3.23
N TYR A 45 -13.80 1.27 4.26
CA TYR A 45 -14.64 0.07 4.26
C TYR A 45 -15.61 0.12 5.45
N GLN A 46 -16.89 -0.12 5.23
CA GLN A 46 -17.90 -0.22 6.29
C GLN A 46 -18.90 -1.31 5.96
N LEU A 47 -18.90 -2.36 6.77
CA LEU A 47 -19.96 -3.37 6.70
C LEU A 47 -21.24 -2.82 7.33
N ARG A 48 -22.32 -2.77 6.57
CA ARG A 48 -23.64 -2.40 7.08
C ARG A 48 -24.21 -3.61 7.84
N LYS A 49 -24.45 -3.43 9.13
CA LYS A 49 -25.16 -4.44 9.92
C LYS A 49 -26.63 -4.46 9.48
N PRO A 50 -27.28 -5.63 9.35
CA PRO A 50 -28.73 -5.69 9.21
C PRO A 50 -29.36 -4.92 10.38
N GLU A 51 -30.32 -4.04 10.09
CA GLU A 51 -31.09 -3.39 11.16
C GLU A 51 -31.80 -4.47 11.97
N ASP A 52 -31.72 -4.36 13.29
CA ASP A 52 -32.29 -5.34 14.23
C ASP A 52 -33.82 -5.44 13.98
N PRO A 53 -34.37 -6.61 13.61
CA PRO A 53 -35.77 -6.72 13.19
C PRO A 53 -36.80 -6.58 14.33
N ARG A 54 -36.39 -6.01 15.48
CA ARG A 54 -37.25 -5.86 16.66
C ARG A 54 -38.07 -4.57 16.74
N ALA A 55 -38.00 -3.68 15.75
CA ALA A 55 -38.74 -2.43 15.80
C ALA A 55 -40.19 -2.52 15.28
N ASP A 56 -40.52 -3.48 14.38
CA ASP A 56 -41.90 -3.62 13.84
C ASP A 56 -42.21 -5.10 13.60
N ALA A 57 -42.51 -5.83 14.67
CA ALA A 57 -42.97 -7.19 14.60
C ALA A 57 -44.47 -7.24 14.37
N GLU A 58 -44.92 -7.09 13.11
CA GLU A 58 -46.13 -7.76 12.63
C GLU A 58 -46.02 -8.03 11.13
N SER A 59 -46.09 -9.35 10.81
CA SER A 59 -46.20 -9.93 9.47
C SER A 59 -44.94 -9.99 8.57
N LYS A 60 -44.27 -11.14 8.53
CA LYS A 60 -44.26 -12.10 7.40
C LYS A 60 -43.22 -13.18 7.66
N SER A 61 -43.66 -14.36 8.02
CA SER A 61 -42.89 -15.59 7.95
C SER A 61 -42.73 -16.02 6.50
N GLY A 62 -41.50 -15.89 5.99
CA GLY A 62 -41.02 -16.48 4.75
C GLY A 62 -39.61 -17.00 5.01
N PRO A 63 -39.17 -18.14 4.41
CA PRO A 63 -37.87 -18.70 4.65
C PRO A 63 -36.76 -17.73 4.16
N ASP A 64 -35.73 -17.61 4.98
CA ASP A 64 -34.56 -16.78 4.89
C ASP A 64 -34.00 -16.67 3.48
N ALA A 65 -34.25 -15.53 2.83
CA ALA A 65 -33.41 -15.09 1.72
C ALA A 65 -32.27 -14.27 2.36
N ASP A 66 -31.05 -14.79 2.35
CA ASP A 66 -29.85 -14.06 2.74
C ASP A 66 -29.80 -12.75 1.92
N GLU A 67 -30.15 -11.64 2.56
CA GLU A 67 -29.92 -10.34 1.94
C GLU A 67 -28.42 -10.14 1.76
N PRO A 68 -27.95 -9.81 0.54
CA PRO A 68 -26.52 -9.65 0.29
C PRO A 68 -25.97 -8.55 1.21
N GLN A 69 -24.88 -8.85 1.93
CA GLN A 69 -24.21 -7.91 2.82
C GLN A 69 -23.83 -6.65 2.05
N THR A 70 -24.34 -5.50 2.50
CA THR A 70 -24.00 -4.21 1.89
C THR A 70 -22.69 -3.71 2.51
N ARG A 71 -21.69 -3.49 1.65
CA ARG A 71 -20.38 -2.97 2.01
C ARG A 71 -20.25 -1.54 1.46
N LEU A 72 -20.27 -0.57 2.36
CA LEU A 72 -20.20 0.85 2.05
C LEU A 72 -18.75 1.34 2.15
N GLY A 73 -18.42 2.33 1.36
CA GLY A 73 -17.12 2.98 1.39
C GLY A 73 -17.21 4.46 1.09
N ARG A 74 -16.09 5.10 1.26
CA ARG A 74 -15.89 6.50 0.94
C ARG A 74 -14.49 6.69 0.42
N LEU A 75 -14.37 7.45 -0.67
CA LEU A 75 -13.09 7.88 -1.21
C LEU A 75 -12.86 9.32 -0.78
N TYR A 76 -11.74 9.54 -0.10
CA TYR A 76 -11.25 10.87 0.26
C TYR A 76 -10.07 11.26 -0.60
N LEU A 77 -10.00 12.52 -1.01
CA LEU A 77 -8.83 13.17 -1.55
C LEU A 77 -8.39 14.26 -0.58
N TYR A 78 -7.12 14.18 -0.15
CA TYR A 78 -6.49 15.16 0.72
C TYR A 78 -5.36 15.86 -0.02
N SER A 79 -5.11 17.12 0.35
CA SER A 79 -3.93 17.89 -0.03
C SER A 79 -3.06 18.10 1.19
N PHE A 80 -1.78 17.78 1.07
CA PHE A 80 -0.78 18.04 2.10
C PHE A 80 -0.22 19.45 1.94
N ASN A 81 -0.17 20.19 3.06
CA ASN A 81 0.44 21.52 3.15
C ASN A 81 1.33 21.60 4.39
N GLU A 82 2.64 21.68 4.18
CA GLU A 82 3.63 21.74 5.26
C GLU A 82 3.50 22.99 6.13
N ASP A 83 3.11 24.13 5.55
CA ASP A 83 2.98 25.40 6.27
C ASP A 83 1.84 25.35 7.30
N ASN A 84 0.88 24.45 7.15
CA ASN A 84 -0.19 24.24 8.11
C ASN A 84 0.20 23.18 9.16
N SER A 85 1.04 23.58 10.11
CA SER A 85 1.56 22.65 11.14
C SER A 85 0.48 22.03 12.04
N ALA A 86 -0.71 22.62 12.14
CA ALA A 86 -1.81 22.12 12.96
C ALA A 86 -2.65 21.07 12.21
N ARG A 87 -2.84 21.23 10.90
CA ARG A 87 -3.62 20.35 10.03
C ARG A 87 -2.98 20.27 8.64
N PRO A 88 -1.85 19.55 8.51
CA PRO A 88 -1.15 19.48 7.24
C PRO A 88 -1.93 18.73 6.13
N LEU A 89 -2.86 17.82 6.48
CA LEU A 89 -3.79 17.21 5.52
C LEU A 89 -5.11 17.97 5.53
N LEU A 90 -5.46 18.53 4.38
CA LEU A 90 -6.75 19.20 4.13
C LEU A 90 -7.60 18.33 3.23
N GLU A 91 -8.85 18.06 3.64
CA GLU A 91 -9.81 17.36 2.79
C GLU A 91 -10.18 18.25 1.60
N VAL A 92 -9.98 17.72 0.39
CA VAL A 92 -10.30 18.41 -0.88
C VAL A 92 -11.59 17.86 -1.47
N GLN A 93 -11.79 16.54 -1.38
CA GLN A 93 -12.98 15.87 -1.89
C GLN A 93 -13.32 14.65 -1.05
N ARG A 94 -14.62 14.39 -0.89
CA ARG A 94 -15.14 13.10 -0.44
C ARG A 94 -16.22 12.61 -1.39
N ARG A 95 -16.28 11.30 -1.59
CA ARG A 95 -17.24 10.64 -2.48
C ARG A 95 -17.68 9.33 -1.87
N ASP A 96 -18.97 9.13 -1.68
CA ASP A 96 -19.54 7.85 -1.28
C ASP A 96 -19.45 6.83 -2.43
N THR A 97 -19.11 5.59 -2.11
CA THR A 97 -18.90 4.50 -3.07
C THR A 97 -19.15 3.15 -2.39
N SER A 98 -19.00 2.04 -3.10
CA SER A 98 -18.81 0.73 -2.48
C SER A 98 -17.55 0.72 -1.63
N ALA A 99 -17.46 -0.19 -0.64
CA ALA A 99 -16.25 -0.32 0.18
C ALA A 99 -15.01 -0.49 -0.68
N ILE A 100 -13.95 0.25 -0.36
CA ILE A 100 -12.71 0.25 -1.13
C ILE A 100 -11.74 -0.73 -0.48
N LEU A 101 -11.20 -1.67 -1.26
CA LEU A 101 -10.28 -2.71 -0.80
C LEU A 101 -8.84 -2.43 -1.25
N ASP A 102 -8.66 -1.81 -2.42
CA ASP A 102 -7.34 -1.40 -2.88
C ASP A 102 -7.44 -0.19 -3.82
N MET A 103 -6.38 0.61 -3.83
CA MET A 103 -6.25 1.74 -4.75
C MET A 103 -4.80 1.85 -5.19
N LYS A 104 -4.58 2.28 -6.44
CA LYS A 104 -3.23 2.65 -6.91
C LYS A 104 -3.28 3.75 -7.95
N TRP A 105 -2.41 4.75 -7.79
CA TRP A 105 -2.14 5.71 -8.82
C TRP A 105 -1.35 5.08 -9.97
N CYS A 106 -1.68 5.46 -11.20
CA CYS A 106 -0.81 5.21 -12.34
C CYS A 106 0.44 6.08 -12.23
N HIS A 107 1.62 5.49 -12.43
CA HIS A 107 2.90 6.20 -12.28
C HIS A 107 3.28 7.06 -13.48
N ILE A 108 2.45 7.10 -14.52
CA ILE A 108 2.61 7.94 -15.70
C ILE A 108 1.33 8.71 -15.98
N LEU A 109 1.45 9.84 -16.65
CA LEU A 109 0.29 10.56 -17.18
C LEU A 109 -0.30 9.79 -18.38
N VAL A 110 -1.61 9.61 -18.37
CA VAL A 110 -2.35 9.02 -19.49
C VAL A 110 -3.17 10.11 -20.15
N ALA A 111 -2.90 10.38 -21.44
CA ALA A 111 -3.47 11.50 -22.17
C ALA A 111 -3.37 12.85 -21.41
N GLY A 112 -2.23 13.06 -20.71
CA GLY A 112 -1.97 14.27 -19.93
C GLY A 112 -2.64 14.34 -18.55
N HIS A 113 -3.26 13.28 -18.09
CA HIS A 113 -3.98 13.23 -16.81
C HIS A 113 -3.42 12.15 -15.87
N ALA A 114 -3.43 12.47 -14.58
CA ALA A 114 -3.21 11.49 -13.52
C ALA A 114 -4.46 10.59 -13.40
N LEU A 115 -4.24 9.27 -13.36
CA LEU A 115 -5.29 8.27 -13.17
C LEU A 115 -5.11 7.54 -11.84
N LEU A 116 -6.22 7.32 -11.14
CA LEU A 116 -6.33 6.47 -9.98
C LEU A 116 -7.18 5.26 -10.33
N GLY A 117 -6.66 4.06 -10.08
CA GLY A 117 -7.44 2.82 -10.12
C GLY A 117 -7.97 2.50 -8.72
N VAL A 118 -9.21 2.04 -8.63
CA VAL A 118 -9.89 1.66 -7.40
C VAL A 118 -10.50 0.29 -7.56
N ALA A 119 -10.21 -0.62 -6.64
CA ALA A 119 -10.83 -1.95 -6.52
C ALA A 119 -11.83 -1.93 -5.36
N ASP A 120 -13.07 -2.34 -5.62
CA ASP A 120 -14.15 -2.19 -4.66
C ASP A 120 -14.87 -3.50 -4.33
N ALA A 121 -15.63 -3.47 -3.24
CA ALA A 121 -16.46 -4.58 -2.77
C ALA A 121 -17.72 -4.82 -3.62
N GLY A 122 -18.00 -3.97 -4.60
CA GLY A 122 -18.99 -4.22 -5.66
C GLY A 122 -18.48 -5.16 -6.73
N GLY A 123 -17.18 -5.54 -6.67
CA GLY A 123 -16.52 -6.40 -7.65
C GLY A 123 -16.16 -5.66 -8.93
N SER A 124 -15.82 -4.40 -8.85
CA SER A 124 -15.43 -3.58 -10.00
C SER A 124 -14.07 -2.91 -9.83
N ILE A 125 -13.45 -2.64 -10.96
CA ILE A 125 -12.30 -1.75 -11.08
C ILE A 125 -12.80 -0.45 -11.69
N GLU A 126 -12.68 0.65 -10.95
CA GLU A 126 -13.03 1.99 -11.40
C GLU A 126 -11.76 2.79 -11.70
N LEU A 127 -11.76 3.52 -12.82
CA LEU A 127 -10.74 4.51 -13.15
C LEU A 127 -11.28 5.90 -12.89
N LEU A 128 -10.49 6.67 -12.12
CA LEU A 128 -10.76 8.06 -11.81
C LEU A 128 -9.64 8.93 -12.39
N ARG A 129 -10.02 10.03 -13.00
CA ARG A 129 -9.12 11.05 -13.52
C ARG A 129 -9.03 12.21 -12.56
N LEU A 130 -7.82 12.62 -12.21
CA LEU A 130 -7.59 13.86 -11.49
C LEU A 130 -7.78 15.04 -12.43
N VAL A 131 -8.63 15.98 -12.01
CA VAL A 131 -8.89 17.23 -12.72
C VAL A 131 -8.58 18.38 -11.79
N GLU A 132 -7.78 19.33 -12.27
CA GLU A 132 -7.51 20.58 -11.59
C GLU A 132 -8.34 21.69 -12.23
N SER A 133 -9.05 22.45 -11.41
CA SER A 133 -9.90 23.56 -11.83
C SER A 133 -9.85 24.66 -10.78
N GLU A 134 -9.47 25.88 -11.17
CA GLU A 134 -9.47 27.09 -10.32
C GLU A 134 -8.85 26.86 -8.92
N ASN A 135 -7.70 26.18 -8.87
CA ASN A 135 -6.99 25.75 -7.66
C ASN A 135 -7.70 24.70 -6.80
N ALA A 136 -8.67 23.98 -7.36
CA ALA A 136 -9.31 22.82 -6.72
C ALA A 136 -9.03 21.54 -7.51
N TYR A 137 -8.76 20.46 -6.77
CA TYR A 137 -8.57 19.14 -7.34
C TYR A 137 -9.83 18.29 -7.16
N THR A 138 -10.21 17.55 -8.20
CA THR A 138 -11.33 16.59 -8.14
C THR A 138 -10.98 15.30 -8.87
N LEU A 139 -11.42 14.17 -8.30
CA LEU A 139 -11.39 12.86 -8.94
C LEU A 139 -12.71 12.61 -9.64
N GLN A 140 -12.66 12.43 -10.96
CA GLN A 140 -13.84 12.21 -11.80
C GLN A 140 -13.81 10.80 -12.40
N PRO A 141 -14.92 10.05 -12.35
CA PRO A 141 -15.02 8.73 -12.99
C PRO A 141 -14.79 8.84 -14.50
N VAL A 142 -13.98 7.92 -15.04
CA VAL A 142 -13.69 7.82 -16.47
C VAL A 142 -14.22 6.52 -17.04
N SER A 143 -13.98 5.41 -16.34
CA SER A 143 -14.37 4.07 -16.78
C SER A 143 -14.52 3.15 -15.58
N SER A 144 -15.37 2.14 -15.71
CA SER A 144 -15.51 1.07 -14.73
C SER A 144 -15.65 -0.27 -15.44
N PHE A 145 -15.06 -1.33 -14.87
CA PHE A 145 -15.15 -2.69 -15.36
C PHE A 145 -15.58 -3.63 -14.24
N ALA A 146 -16.68 -4.36 -14.42
CA ALA A 146 -17.15 -5.35 -13.45
C ALA A 146 -16.43 -6.68 -13.67
N LEU A 147 -15.73 -7.18 -12.64
CA LEU A 147 -14.97 -8.44 -12.69
C LEU A 147 -15.86 -9.67 -12.74
N GLY A 148 -17.07 -9.59 -12.18
CA GLY A 148 -18.03 -10.68 -12.18
C GLY A 148 -19.18 -10.47 -11.19
N LYS A 149 -20.12 -11.42 -11.21
CA LYS A 149 -21.23 -11.39 -10.26
C LYS A 149 -20.79 -11.90 -8.88
N GLN A 150 -21.23 -11.21 -7.83
CA GLN A 150 -21.01 -11.63 -6.44
C GLN A 150 -19.53 -11.94 -6.13
N CYS A 151 -18.61 -11.10 -6.58
CA CYS A 151 -17.21 -11.13 -6.19
C CYS A 151 -16.80 -9.76 -5.65
N LEU A 152 -15.72 -9.74 -4.88
CA LEU A 152 -15.05 -8.52 -4.45
C LEU A 152 -13.80 -8.35 -5.32
N ALA A 153 -13.51 -7.14 -5.77
CA ALA A 153 -12.21 -6.81 -6.34
C ALA A 153 -11.25 -6.54 -5.16
N LEU A 154 -10.28 -7.43 -4.94
CA LEU A 154 -9.44 -7.41 -3.74
C LEU A 154 -8.16 -6.60 -3.92
N SER A 155 -7.61 -6.56 -5.12
CA SER A 155 -6.41 -5.80 -5.42
C SER A 155 -6.37 -5.33 -6.86
N LEU A 156 -5.52 -4.34 -7.12
CA LEU A 156 -5.14 -3.96 -8.48
C LEU A 156 -3.67 -3.53 -8.53
N ASP A 157 -3.04 -3.68 -9.70
CA ASP A 157 -1.72 -3.15 -9.98
C ASP A 157 -1.59 -2.70 -11.43
N TRP A 158 -0.73 -1.68 -11.67
CA TRP A 158 -0.47 -1.12 -12.98
C TRP A 158 0.80 -1.70 -13.59
N SER A 159 0.81 -1.89 -14.90
CA SER A 159 2.03 -2.27 -15.64
C SER A 159 3.09 -1.16 -15.70
N THR A 160 2.98 -0.13 -14.87
CA THR A 160 3.83 1.07 -14.83
C THR A 160 4.29 1.40 -13.42
N GLY A 161 4.64 0.41 -12.61
CA GLY A 161 5.18 0.66 -11.26
C GLY A 161 6.54 1.38 -11.23
N ARG A 162 7.06 1.74 -12.42
CA ARG A 162 8.22 2.59 -12.63
C ARG A 162 7.81 3.82 -13.42
N THR A 163 8.48 4.94 -13.18
CA THR A 163 8.21 6.23 -13.83
C THR A 163 8.58 6.26 -15.33
N GLU A 164 9.35 5.26 -15.79
CA GLU A 164 9.76 5.14 -17.18
C GLU A 164 9.04 3.96 -17.83
N ARG A 165 8.33 4.22 -18.92
CA ARG A 165 7.67 3.22 -19.75
C ARG A 165 8.33 3.19 -21.12
N ALA A 166 8.56 1.96 -21.68
CA ALA A 166 8.76 1.80 -23.09
C ALA A 166 7.49 2.25 -23.84
N SER A 167 7.58 3.27 -24.67
CA SER A 167 6.44 4.03 -25.23
C SER A 167 5.41 3.25 -26.03
N ASP A 168 5.71 2.00 -26.42
CA ASP A 168 4.92 1.23 -27.37
C ASP A 168 4.08 0.09 -26.74
N GLN A 169 4.18 -0.12 -25.41
CA GLN A 169 3.42 -1.18 -24.76
C GLN A 169 2.05 -0.69 -24.27
N PRO A 170 0.95 -1.47 -24.47
CA PRO A 170 -0.35 -1.11 -23.94
C PRO A 170 -0.31 -1.01 -22.41
N LEU A 171 -1.01 -0.03 -21.86
CA LEU A 171 -1.16 0.13 -20.43
C LEU A 171 -2.15 -0.89 -19.89
N LYS A 172 -1.73 -1.69 -18.91
CA LYS A 172 -2.53 -2.77 -18.36
C LYS A 172 -2.71 -2.63 -16.85
N ILE A 173 -3.78 -3.23 -16.37
CA ILE A 173 -4.07 -3.45 -14.96
C ILE A 173 -4.22 -4.96 -14.76
N ILE A 174 -3.60 -5.48 -13.71
CA ILE A 174 -3.90 -6.80 -13.16
C ILE A 174 -4.72 -6.62 -11.89
N SER A 175 -5.78 -7.39 -11.74
CA SER A 175 -6.64 -7.39 -10.55
C SER A 175 -6.89 -8.81 -10.07
N SER A 176 -7.16 -8.98 -8.80
CA SER A 176 -7.55 -10.23 -8.17
C SER A 176 -8.92 -10.13 -7.53
N ASP A 177 -9.61 -11.26 -7.39
CA ASP A 177 -10.95 -11.30 -6.82
C ASP A 177 -11.12 -12.32 -5.69
N SER A 178 -12.25 -12.20 -4.97
CA SER A 178 -12.61 -13.08 -3.86
C SER A 178 -12.99 -14.51 -4.28
N LYS A 179 -12.99 -14.82 -5.58
CA LYS A 179 -13.20 -16.17 -6.13
C LYS A 179 -11.92 -16.82 -6.61
N GLY A 180 -10.78 -16.24 -6.25
CA GLY A 180 -9.46 -16.75 -6.59
C GLY A 180 -9.06 -16.55 -8.05
N LYS A 181 -9.69 -15.61 -8.75
CA LYS A 181 -9.37 -15.32 -10.16
C LYS A 181 -8.47 -14.12 -10.29
N LEU A 182 -7.71 -14.09 -11.37
CA LEU A 182 -7.00 -12.92 -11.85
C LEU A 182 -7.65 -12.39 -13.12
N HIS A 183 -7.67 -11.06 -13.25
CA HIS A 183 -8.25 -10.34 -14.37
C HIS A 183 -7.20 -9.40 -14.95
N LEU A 184 -6.81 -9.62 -16.19
CA LEU A 184 -5.93 -8.74 -16.94
C LEU A 184 -6.78 -7.80 -17.78
N LEU A 185 -6.68 -6.51 -17.50
CA LEU A 185 -7.40 -5.45 -18.19
C LEU A 185 -6.42 -4.56 -18.96
N GLU A 186 -6.87 -4.00 -20.07
CA GLU A 186 -6.16 -2.99 -20.85
C GLU A 186 -6.88 -1.66 -20.79
N VAL A 187 -6.11 -0.57 -20.63
CA VAL A 187 -6.64 0.79 -20.67
C VAL A 187 -6.60 1.27 -22.11
N THR A 188 -7.77 1.44 -22.70
CA THR A 188 -7.94 1.92 -24.08
C THR A 188 -8.65 3.29 -24.11
N GLU A 189 -8.74 3.90 -25.28
CA GLU A 189 -9.53 5.13 -25.44
C GLU A 189 -11.03 4.92 -25.13
N ALA A 190 -11.53 3.68 -25.31
CA ALA A 190 -12.90 3.31 -25.00
C ALA A 190 -13.14 3.01 -23.50
N GLY A 191 -12.08 2.97 -22.70
CA GLY A 191 -12.10 2.63 -21.28
C GLY A 191 -11.38 1.30 -21.00
N LEU A 192 -11.73 0.65 -19.87
CA LEU A 192 -11.18 -0.64 -19.46
C LEU A 192 -11.76 -1.77 -20.32
N GLN A 193 -10.89 -2.63 -20.83
CA GLN A 193 -11.27 -3.83 -21.60
C GLN A 193 -10.58 -5.06 -21.00
N GLU A 194 -11.33 -6.17 -20.88
CA GLU A 194 -10.76 -7.45 -20.46
C GLU A 194 -9.88 -8.05 -21.57
N VAL A 195 -8.66 -8.37 -21.21
CA VAL A 195 -7.73 -9.11 -22.06
C VAL A 195 -7.82 -10.60 -21.77
N ALA A 196 -7.82 -10.96 -20.48
CA ALA A 196 -7.90 -12.35 -20.04
C ALA A 196 -8.36 -12.44 -18.58
N THR A 197 -9.01 -13.57 -18.27
CA THR A 197 -9.37 -13.96 -16.91
C THR A 197 -9.07 -15.43 -16.70
N TRP A 198 -8.46 -15.81 -15.58
CA TRP A 198 -8.14 -17.20 -15.26
C TRP A 198 -8.23 -17.50 -13.76
N PRO A 199 -8.57 -18.74 -13.36
CA PRO A 199 -8.49 -19.17 -11.98
C PRO A 199 -7.03 -19.28 -11.55
N ALA A 200 -6.66 -18.63 -10.45
CA ALA A 200 -5.31 -18.61 -9.92
C ALA A 200 -5.19 -19.34 -8.60
N HIS A 201 -6.15 -19.17 -7.71
CA HIS A 201 -6.15 -19.71 -6.35
C HIS A 201 -7.44 -20.48 -6.06
N HIS A 202 -7.40 -21.35 -5.03
CA HIS A 202 -8.56 -22.13 -4.61
C HIS A 202 -9.51 -21.33 -3.71
N PHE A 203 -8.99 -20.31 -3.05
CA PHE A 203 -9.69 -19.37 -2.19
C PHE A 203 -9.47 -17.96 -2.70
N GLU A 204 -9.68 -16.93 -1.86
CA GLU A 204 -9.47 -15.54 -2.23
C GLU A 204 -8.05 -15.33 -2.78
N ALA A 205 -7.94 -14.67 -3.92
CA ALA A 205 -6.69 -14.14 -4.42
C ALA A 205 -6.48 -12.74 -3.83
N TRP A 206 -5.74 -12.65 -2.73
CA TRP A 206 -5.57 -11.41 -1.98
C TRP A 206 -4.82 -10.34 -2.73
N ILE A 207 -3.86 -10.73 -3.58
CA ILE A 207 -3.00 -9.79 -4.28
C ILE A 207 -2.66 -10.29 -5.68
N ALA A 208 -2.63 -9.36 -6.62
CA ALA A 208 -2.01 -9.52 -7.93
C ALA A 208 -1.10 -8.32 -8.21
N ALA A 209 0.09 -8.55 -8.73
CA ALA A 209 1.09 -7.53 -8.98
C ALA A 209 1.89 -7.82 -10.25
N PHE A 210 2.31 -6.76 -10.97
CA PHE A 210 3.23 -6.88 -12.09
C PHE A 210 4.68 -7.03 -11.62
N ASP A 211 5.47 -7.74 -12.42
CA ASP A 211 6.91 -7.52 -12.45
C ASP A 211 7.15 -6.20 -13.20
N TYR A 212 7.64 -5.18 -12.50
CA TYR A 212 7.78 -3.83 -13.08
C TYR A 212 8.88 -3.72 -14.15
N TRP A 213 9.73 -4.75 -14.26
CA TRP A 213 10.81 -4.81 -15.25
C TRP A 213 10.44 -5.68 -16.45
N ARG A 214 9.60 -6.68 -16.22
CA ARG A 214 9.07 -7.63 -17.21
C ARG A 214 7.55 -7.67 -17.09
N THR A 215 6.87 -6.70 -17.69
CA THR A 215 5.42 -6.49 -17.52
C THR A 215 4.54 -7.58 -18.16
N GLU A 216 5.15 -8.54 -18.85
CA GLU A 216 4.50 -9.80 -19.26
C GLU A 216 4.41 -10.82 -18.10
N ILE A 217 5.13 -10.60 -16.99
CA ILE A 217 5.06 -11.45 -15.80
C ILE A 217 4.23 -10.78 -14.73
N VAL A 218 3.31 -11.54 -14.14
CA VAL A 218 2.54 -11.14 -12.98
C VAL A 218 2.65 -12.18 -11.86
N TYR A 219 2.54 -11.72 -10.63
CA TYR A 219 2.55 -12.54 -9.44
C TYR A 219 1.19 -12.49 -8.77
N SER A 220 0.80 -13.55 -8.07
CA SER A 220 -0.39 -13.56 -7.22
C SER A 220 -0.15 -14.27 -5.91
N GLY A 221 -0.82 -13.80 -4.85
CA GLY A 221 -0.90 -14.43 -3.56
C GLY A 221 -2.33 -14.70 -3.17
N GLY A 222 -2.60 -15.85 -2.56
CA GLY A 222 -3.93 -16.27 -2.16
C GLY A 222 -4.02 -16.71 -0.72
N ASP A 223 -5.25 -16.91 -0.26
CA ASP A 223 -5.55 -17.44 1.07
C ASP A 223 -5.12 -18.90 1.23
N ASP A 224 -4.91 -19.60 0.11
CA ASP A 224 -4.31 -20.93 0.05
C ASP A 224 -2.81 -20.98 0.44
N GLY A 225 -2.22 -19.85 0.84
CA GLY A 225 -0.81 -19.74 1.23
C GLY A 225 0.18 -19.78 0.05
N LEU A 226 -0.32 -19.78 -1.18
CA LEU A 226 0.51 -19.93 -2.36
C LEU A 226 0.91 -18.57 -2.93
N LEU A 227 2.20 -18.46 -3.29
CA LEU A 227 2.72 -17.45 -4.21
C LEU A 227 2.87 -18.07 -5.58
N LYS A 228 2.26 -17.48 -6.60
CA LYS A 228 2.30 -17.98 -7.98
C LYS A 228 2.78 -16.91 -8.96
N GLY A 229 3.45 -17.35 -10.02
CA GLY A 229 3.84 -16.51 -11.15
C GLY A 229 3.16 -16.95 -12.44
N TRP A 230 2.84 -15.99 -13.31
CA TRP A 230 2.06 -16.17 -14.52
C TRP A 230 2.70 -15.37 -15.66
N ASP A 231 2.65 -15.93 -16.86
CA ASP A 231 3.00 -15.22 -18.09
C ASP A 231 1.72 -14.74 -18.78
N THR A 232 1.54 -13.43 -18.88
CA THR A 232 0.34 -12.82 -19.48
C THR A 232 0.20 -13.06 -20.98
N ARG A 233 1.25 -13.54 -21.65
CA ARG A 233 1.21 -13.98 -23.07
C ARG A 233 0.52 -15.34 -23.22
N THR A 234 0.51 -16.13 -22.13
CA THR A 234 -0.15 -17.44 -22.04
C THR A 234 -1.02 -17.49 -20.77
N PRO A 235 -2.12 -16.72 -20.70
CA PRO A 235 -2.93 -16.59 -19.50
C PRO A 235 -3.40 -17.95 -18.97
N GLY A 236 -3.37 -18.11 -17.65
CA GLY A 236 -3.75 -19.36 -16.99
C GLY A 236 -2.66 -20.42 -16.92
N THR A 237 -1.49 -20.17 -17.53
CA THR A 237 -0.32 -21.05 -17.39
C THR A 237 0.55 -20.56 -16.25
N CYS A 238 0.57 -21.32 -15.15
CA CYS A 238 1.42 -21.02 -13.99
C CYS A 238 2.90 -21.29 -14.31
N VAL A 239 3.75 -20.29 -14.14
CA VAL A 239 5.20 -20.38 -14.40
C VAL A 239 5.93 -21.00 -13.21
N PHE A 240 5.50 -20.65 -11.99
CA PHE A 240 6.00 -21.25 -10.77
C PHE A 240 4.95 -21.17 -9.66
N THR A 241 5.12 -22.00 -8.63
CA THR A 241 4.36 -21.98 -7.39
C THR A 241 5.34 -22.13 -6.23
N SER A 242 5.15 -21.33 -5.17
CA SER A 242 5.90 -21.42 -3.93
C SER A 242 4.95 -21.57 -2.75
N GLU A 243 5.31 -22.47 -1.82
CA GLU A 243 4.63 -22.77 -0.56
C GLU A 243 5.47 -22.30 0.65
N ARG A 244 6.32 -21.26 0.47
CA ARG A 244 7.22 -20.79 1.52
C ARG A 244 6.50 -20.02 2.62
N HIS A 245 5.41 -19.35 2.28
CA HIS A 245 4.51 -18.82 3.27
C HIS A 245 3.63 -19.93 3.85
N SER A 246 3.40 -19.88 5.16
CA SER A 246 2.58 -20.88 5.85
C SER A 246 1.11 -20.48 6.00
N MET A 247 0.76 -19.24 5.61
CA MET A 247 -0.59 -18.69 5.62
C MET A 247 -0.82 -17.81 4.39
N GLY A 248 -2.01 -17.24 4.27
CA GLY A 248 -2.42 -16.42 3.13
C GLY A 248 -1.41 -15.34 2.76
N VAL A 249 -1.05 -15.27 1.47
CA VAL A 249 -0.13 -14.27 0.91
C VAL A 249 -0.92 -13.02 0.53
N CYS A 250 -0.71 -11.93 1.28
CA CYS A 250 -1.55 -10.73 1.19
C CYS A 250 -0.91 -9.58 0.42
N SER A 251 0.41 -9.59 0.28
CA SER A 251 1.13 -8.52 -0.41
C SER A 251 2.26 -9.05 -1.28
N VAL A 252 2.38 -8.47 -2.47
CA VAL A 252 3.48 -8.73 -3.41
C VAL A 252 3.91 -7.40 -4.00
N GLN A 253 5.21 -7.10 -3.94
CA GLN A 253 5.78 -5.85 -4.45
C GLN A 253 7.07 -6.10 -5.24
N SER A 254 7.05 -5.89 -6.55
CA SER A 254 8.25 -5.77 -7.36
C SER A 254 9.03 -4.52 -6.96
N SER A 255 10.35 -4.61 -6.83
CA SER A 255 11.15 -3.42 -6.55
C SER A 255 11.15 -2.47 -7.74
N PRO A 256 10.78 -1.17 -7.56
CA PRO A 256 10.86 -0.20 -8.64
C PRO A 256 12.32 0.25 -8.94
N HIS A 257 13.26 -0.06 -8.03
CA HIS A 257 14.65 0.41 -8.09
C HIS A 257 15.63 -0.64 -8.59
N GLN A 258 15.34 -1.91 -8.33
CA GLN A 258 16.24 -3.02 -8.61
C GLN A 258 15.52 -4.13 -9.34
N GLU A 259 16.05 -4.44 -10.52
CA GLU A 259 15.62 -5.59 -11.30
C GLU A 259 15.80 -6.88 -10.49
N ASP A 260 14.95 -7.83 -10.72
CA ASP A 260 14.97 -9.16 -10.09
C ASP A 260 14.73 -9.19 -8.56
N ILE A 261 14.29 -8.09 -7.92
CA ILE A 261 13.92 -8.09 -6.51
C ILE A 261 12.40 -8.04 -6.36
N LEU A 262 11.86 -9.02 -5.62
CA LEU A 262 10.46 -9.10 -5.23
C LEU A 262 10.35 -9.23 -3.71
N ALA A 263 9.38 -8.54 -3.11
CA ALA A 263 9.02 -8.69 -1.71
C ALA A 263 7.61 -9.29 -1.61
N THR A 264 7.41 -10.24 -0.69
CA THR A 264 6.08 -10.80 -0.38
C THR A 264 5.81 -10.75 1.11
N GLY A 265 4.56 -10.55 1.48
CA GLY A 265 4.10 -10.50 2.87
C GLY A 265 2.86 -11.37 3.07
N SER A 266 2.74 -11.96 4.25
CA SER A 266 1.70 -12.93 4.56
C SER A 266 1.13 -12.76 5.97
N TYR A 267 -0.01 -13.37 6.20
CA TYR A 267 -0.59 -13.55 7.54
C TYR A 267 0.31 -14.33 8.50
N ASP A 268 1.29 -15.08 7.99
CA ASP A 268 2.27 -15.83 8.80
C ASP A 268 3.29 -14.93 9.52
N GLU A 269 3.12 -13.60 9.44
CA GLU A 269 3.98 -12.59 10.08
C GLU A 269 5.40 -12.53 9.48
N HIS A 270 5.55 -12.95 8.22
CA HIS A 270 6.83 -12.92 7.53
C HIS A 270 6.79 -12.06 6.27
N VAL A 271 7.92 -11.39 6.03
CA VAL A 271 8.25 -10.73 4.76
C VAL A 271 9.39 -11.51 4.12
N LEU A 272 9.16 -12.03 2.92
CA LEU A 272 10.19 -12.77 2.17
C LEU A 272 10.71 -11.92 1.01
N LEU A 273 12.03 -11.93 0.81
CA LEU A 273 12.68 -11.30 -0.33
C LEU A 273 13.17 -12.37 -1.32
N TRP A 274 12.87 -12.15 -2.58
CA TRP A 274 13.12 -13.09 -3.66
C TRP A 274 14.01 -12.49 -4.74
N ASP A 275 14.84 -13.35 -5.34
CA ASP A 275 15.46 -13.10 -6.63
C ASP A 275 14.56 -13.72 -7.72
N THR A 276 13.93 -12.91 -8.56
CA THR A 276 12.94 -13.38 -9.53
C THR A 276 13.52 -14.29 -10.64
N ARG A 277 14.84 -14.35 -10.75
CA ARG A 277 15.55 -15.33 -11.61
C ARG A 277 15.56 -16.73 -11.00
N ASN A 278 15.35 -16.82 -9.67
CA ASN A 278 15.36 -18.10 -8.94
C ASN A 278 14.31 -18.07 -7.81
N MET A 279 13.07 -18.34 -8.14
CA MET A 279 11.93 -18.35 -7.22
C MET A 279 11.81 -19.64 -6.38
N LYS A 280 12.86 -20.45 -6.26
CA LYS A 280 12.84 -21.68 -5.45
C LYS A 280 12.90 -21.39 -3.96
N GLU A 281 13.76 -20.45 -3.59
CA GLU A 281 14.00 -20.04 -2.20
C GLU A 281 14.08 -18.54 -2.10
N PRO A 282 13.48 -17.94 -1.08
CA PRO A 282 13.75 -16.55 -0.75
C PRO A 282 15.20 -16.41 -0.27
N PHE A 283 15.84 -15.30 -0.58
CA PHE A 283 17.18 -15.03 -0.07
C PHE A 283 17.18 -14.35 1.31
N ALA A 284 16.02 -13.84 1.76
CA ALA A 284 15.83 -13.32 3.10
C ALA A 284 14.43 -13.62 3.60
N ASP A 285 14.34 -13.93 4.89
CA ASP A 285 13.12 -14.16 5.65
C ASP A 285 13.13 -13.22 6.85
N MET A 286 12.19 -12.26 6.87
CA MET A 286 12.15 -11.17 7.84
C MET A 286 10.88 -11.30 8.69
N ALA A 287 11.06 -11.53 10.00
CA ALA A 287 9.93 -11.59 10.93
C ALA A 287 9.33 -10.20 11.16
N ALA A 288 8.03 -10.09 10.98
CA ALA A 288 7.20 -8.94 11.35
C ALA A 288 6.54 -9.16 12.72
N GLN A 289 5.91 -8.10 13.28
CA GLN A 289 5.21 -8.20 14.57
C GLN A 289 3.71 -8.47 14.43
N GLY A 290 3.26 -8.90 13.28
CA GLY A 290 1.87 -9.22 12.94
C GLY A 290 1.73 -9.56 11.47
N GLY A 291 0.56 -10.05 11.07
CA GLY A 291 0.28 -10.42 9.69
C GLY A 291 0.53 -9.24 8.74
N VAL A 292 1.29 -9.48 7.68
CA VAL A 292 1.73 -8.44 6.74
C VAL A 292 0.67 -8.26 5.66
N TRP A 293 -0.08 -7.17 5.76
CA TRP A 293 -1.17 -6.88 4.83
C TRP A 293 -0.74 -6.07 3.61
N ARG A 294 0.17 -5.07 3.80
CA ARG A 294 0.65 -4.20 2.73
C ARG A 294 2.15 -4.01 2.82
N LEU A 295 2.80 -4.05 1.68
CA LEU A 295 4.23 -3.71 1.52
C LEU A 295 4.36 -2.55 0.55
N LYS A 296 5.29 -1.63 0.85
CA LYS A 296 5.61 -0.49 -0.03
C LYS A 296 7.10 -0.20 -0.02
N TRP A 297 7.75 -0.35 -1.17
CA TRP A 297 9.12 0.14 -1.33
C TRP A 297 9.15 1.65 -1.23
N HIS A 298 10.21 2.17 -0.59
CA HIS A 298 10.40 3.61 -0.49
C HIS A 298 10.60 4.23 -1.88
N PRO A 299 10.01 5.42 -2.20
CA PRO A 299 10.13 6.02 -3.53
C PRO A 299 11.55 6.32 -3.98
N PHE A 300 12.45 6.69 -3.04
CA PHE A 300 13.79 7.16 -3.34
C PHE A 300 14.90 6.26 -2.78
N HIS A 301 14.65 5.55 -1.70
CA HIS A 301 15.64 4.69 -1.03
C HIS A 301 15.39 3.21 -1.34
N HIS A 302 16.18 2.65 -2.24
CA HIS A 302 16.00 1.31 -2.82
C HIS A 302 16.02 0.15 -1.78
N HIS A 303 16.48 0.42 -0.58
CA HIS A 303 16.64 -0.59 0.48
C HIS A 303 15.61 -0.49 1.61
N LEU A 304 14.73 0.52 1.59
CA LEU A 304 13.71 0.71 2.61
C LEU A 304 12.37 0.13 2.17
N LEU A 305 11.78 -0.68 3.05
CA LEU A 305 10.49 -1.32 2.84
C LEU A 305 9.56 -1.05 4.02
N LEU A 306 8.42 -0.41 3.77
CA LEU A 306 7.34 -0.18 4.72
C LEU A 306 6.40 -1.38 4.69
N ALA A 307 6.04 -1.88 5.87
CA ALA A 307 5.06 -2.94 6.06
C ALA A 307 3.93 -2.51 6.99
N ALA A 308 2.68 -2.68 6.55
CA ALA A 308 1.51 -2.63 7.40
C ALA A 308 1.32 -4.02 8.00
N CYS A 309 1.44 -4.12 9.33
CA CYS A 309 1.55 -5.38 10.05
C CYS A 309 0.31 -5.69 10.91
N MET A 310 -0.89 -5.34 10.43
CA MET A 310 -2.15 -5.59 11.12
C MET A 310 -2.09 -5.19 12.62
N HIS A 311 -2.24 -6.13 13.55
CA HIS A 311 -2.15 -5.89 15.00
C HIS A 311 -0.77 -5.41 15.45
N GLY A 312 0.27 -5.69 14.69
CA GLY A 312 1.64 -5.22 14.92
C GLY A 312 1.86 -3.75 14.53
N GLY A 313 0.85 -3.06 13.99
CA GLY A 313 0.98 -1.68 13.54
C GLY A 313 1.72 -1.58 12.21
N PHE A 314 2.81 -0.79 12.15
CA PHE A 314 3.66 -0.73 10.96
C PHE A 314 5.14 -0.84 11.30
N GLN A 315 5.91 -1.33 10.34
CA GLN A 315 7.37 -1.47 10.46
C GLN A 315 8.08 -0.93 9.22
N ILE A 316 9.29 -0.40 9.43
CA ILE A 316 10.21 -0.01 8.35
C ILE A 316 11.42 -0.92 8.42
N PHE A 317 11.57 -1.76 7.40
CA PHE A 317 12.72 -2.65 7.24
C PHE A 317 13.81 -1.98 6.42
N ASN A 318 15.05 -2.06 6.90
CA ASN A 318 16.22 -1.77 6.09
C ASN A 318 16.77 -3.08 5.53
N CYS A 319 16.59 -3.28 4.24
CA CYS A 319 16.94 -4.49 3.51
C CYS A 319 18.29 -4.40 2.79
N GLN A 320 19.10 -3.34 3.02
CA GLN A 320 20.30 -3.07 2.26
C GLN A 320 21.24 -4.28 2.20
N LYS A 321 21.63 -4.79 3.37
CA LYS A 321 22.54 -5.95 3.43
C LYS A 321 21.93 -7.21 2.82
N ALA A 322 20.63 -7.45 3.06
CA ALA A 322 19.95 -8.59 2.47
C ALA A 322 19.99 -8.56 0.94
N ILE A 323 19.79 -7.40 0.35
CA ILE A 323 19.78 -7.21 -1.10
C ILE A 323 21.21 -7.32 -1.68
N GLU A 324 22.19 -6.68 -1.05
CA GLU A 324 23.58 -6.66 -1.51
C GLU A 324 24.26 -8.03 -1.41
N GLU A 325 24.07 -8.71 -0.27
CA GLU A 325 24.73 -9.98 0.05
C GLU A 325 23.91 -11.21 -0.36
N LYS A 326 22.63 -11.03 -0.72
CA LYS A 326 21.64 -12.11 -0.97
C LYS A 326 21.59 -13.13 0.19
N GLN A 327 21.59 -12.60 1.41
CA GLN A 327 21.56 -13.35 2.65
C GLN A 327 20.54 -12.75 3.62
N GLU A 328 20.16 -13.52 4.64
CA GLU A 328 19.29 -13.10 5.72
C GLU A 328 20.00 -12.08 6.63
N ALA A 329 20.06 -10.83 6.19
CA ALA A 329 20.68 -9.73 6.91
C ALA A 329 19.86 -8.47 6.77
N TYR A 330 18.98 -8.20 7.72
CA TYR A 330 18.12 -7.02 7.74
C TYR A 330 18.16 -6.33 9.11
N SER A 331 17.64 -5.11 9.15
CA SER A 331 17.39 -4.42 10.41
C SER A 331 16.01 -3.73 10.36
N VAL A 332 15.37 -3.62 11.52
CA VAL A 332 14.13 -2.87 11.67
C VAL A 332 14.48 -1.46 12.11
N SER A 333 14.27 -0.48 11.25
CA SER A 333 14.52 0.93 11.54
C SER A 333 13.44 1.51 12.45
N VAL A 334 12.20 1.07 12.27
CA VAL A 334 11.03 1.48 13.05
C VAL A 334 10.10 0.31 13.23
N SER A 335 9.58 0.17 14.45
CA SER A 335 8.40 -0.64 14.74
C SER A 335 7.47 0.20 15.61
N HIS A 336 6.28 0.49 15.12
CA HIS A 336 5.27 1.29 15.80
C HIS A 336 3.96 0.51 15.89
N THR A 337 3.52 0.25 17.12
CA THR A 337 2.28 -0.51 17.39
C THR A 337 1.15 0.44 17.73
N LEU A 338 0.00 0.28 17.07
CA LEU A 338 -1.24 0.96 17.38
C LEU A 338 -2.11 0.04 18.25
N PRO A 339 -2.34 0.38 19.52
CA PRO A 339 -3.13 -0.49 20.42
C PRO A 339 -4.59 -0.56 19.98
N ASN A 340 -5.15 -1.78 20.03
CA ASN A 340 -6.56 -2.08 19.75
C ASN A 340 -7.05 -1.80 18.31
N SER A 341 -6.16 -1.70 17.36
CA SER A 341 -6.53 -1.52 15.96
C SER A 341 -5.69 -2.40 15.02
N LEU A 342 -6.07 -2.42 13.74
CA LEU A 342 -5.35 -3.10 12.66
C LEU A 342 -4.84 -2.05 11.68
N VAL A 343 -3.59 -2.17 11.26
CA VAL A 343 -3.05 -1.36 10.18
C VAL A 343 -3.08 -2.17 8.89
N TYR A 344 -3.94 -1.76 7.95
CA TYR A 344 -4.07 -2.38 6.62
C TYR A 344 -3.39 -1.55 5.53
N GLY A 345 -3.77 -0.28 5.39
CA GLY A 345 -3.16 0.62 4.43
C GLY A 345 -1.90 1.28 4.98
N ALA A 346 -0.87 1.36 4.17
CA ALA A 346 0.33 2.16 4.43
C ALA A 346 0.96 2.58 3.11
N ASP A 347 1.46 3.82 3.05
CA ASP A 347 2.18 4.30 1.86
C ASP A 347 3.16 5.43 2.20
N TRP A 348 4.25 5.51 1.41
CA TRP A 348 5.24 6.57 1.47
C TRP A 348 4.81 7.80 0.70
N SER A 349 5.12 8.97 1.21
CA SER A 349 5.03 10.19 0.44
C SER A 349 6.09 10.24 -0.68
N TRP A 350 5.71 10.82 -1.82
CA TRP A 350 6.62 11.10 -2.94
C TRP A 350 7.26 12.49 -2.86
N LEU A 351 7.08 13.21 -1.75
CA LEU A 351 7.77 14.47 -1.48
C LEU A 351 9.18 14.16 -0.99
N SER A 352 10.19 14.72 -1.64
CA SER A 352 11.58 14.60 -1.19
C SER A 352 11.89 15.64 -0.11
N SER A 353 12.81 15.33 0.80
CA SER A 353 13.23 16.23 1.88
C SER A 353 13.76 17.59 1.39
N GLY A 354 14.21 17.68 0.13
CA GLY A 354 14.58 18.95 -0.51
C GLY A 354 13.39 19.76 -1.06
N SER A 355 12.26 19.14 -1.37
CA SER A 355 11.06 19.84 -1.85
C SER A 355 10.12 20.28 -0.74
N LEU A 356 10.34 19.84 0.49
CA LEU A 356 9.60 20.32 1.66
C LEU A 356 9.91 21.80 1.98
N SER A 357 10.97 22.37 1.42
CA SER A 357 11.34 23.78 1.59
C SER A 357 11.08 24.67 0.36
N GLU A 358 10.66 24.11 -0.79
CA GLU A 358 10.53 24.83 -2.06
C GLU A 358 9.09 25.10 -2.53
N ILE A 359 8.06 24.77 -1.75
CA ILE A 359 6.66 25.05 -2.14
C ILE A 359 6.30 26.52 -1.79
N HIS A 360 7.15 27.46 -2.20
CA HIS A 360 6.86 28.89 -2.22
C HIS A 360 7.12 29.46 -3.59
N GLU A 361 6.24 29.16 -4.57
CA GLU A 361 5.78 30.11 -5.60
C GLU A 361 4.70 29.42 -6.45
N PRO A 362 3.57 30.08 -6.73
CA PRO A 362 2.66 29.58 -7.75
C PRO A 362 3.42 29.64 -9.08
N CYS A 363 3.58 28.50 -9.76
CA CYS A 363 4.09 28.44 -11.11
C CYS A 363 3.25 29.32 -12.01
N CYS A 364 3.69 30.56 -12.20
CA CYS A 364 3.26 31.38 -13.33
C CYS A 364 3.75 30.66 -14.60
N LEU A 365 2.82 29.99 -15.27
CA LEU A 365 3.02 29.48 -16.62
C LEU A 365 3.59 30.61 -17.48
N GLY A 366 4.88 30.48 -17.81
CA GLY A 366 5.57 31.36 -18.73
C GLY A 366 4.87 31.36 -20.08
N THR A 367 4.33 32.52 -20.46
CA THR A 367 3.86 32.79 -21.80
C THR A 367 5.01 32.63 -22.79
N PHE A 368 5.00 31.55 -23.56
CA PHE A 368 5.87 31.43 -24.75
C PHE A 368 5.32 32.32 -25.87
N PRO A 369 6.18 33.06 -26.57
CA PRO A 369 5.72 33.88 -27.67
C PRO A 369 5.29 32.99 -28.84
N CYS A 370 4.10 33.29 -29.33
CA CYS A 370 3.48 32.70 -30.51
C CYS A 370 4.33 32.98 -31.75
N SER A 371 4.95 31.95 -32.36
CA SER A 371 5.39 32.01 -33.74
C SER A 371 4.42 31.22 -34.61
N ASN A 372 3.77 31.93 -35.51
CA ASN A 372 2.87 31.45 -36.54
C ASN A 372 3.51 30.37 -37.43
N SER A 373 3.00 29.15 -37.44
CA SER A 373 2.98 28.31 -38.63
C SER A 373 1.80 27.35 -38.54
N GLY A 374 0.90 27.43 -39.51
CA GLY A 374 -0.35 26.72 -39.52
C GLY A 374 -0.19 25.21 -39.72
N ALA A 375 -0.79 24.46 -38.83
CA ALA A 375 -1.16 23.08 -39.06
C ALA A 375 -2.53 22.84 -38.42
N ARG A 376 -3.43 22.24 -39.18
CA ARG A 376 -4.82 22.00 -38.87
C ARG A 376 -4.96 21.14 -37.61
N ALA A 377 -5.75 21.63 -36.65
CA ALA A 377 -6.17 20.89 -35.47
C ALA A 377 -7.12 19.74 -35.89
N ALA A 378 -6.79 18.54 -35.48
CA ALA A 378 -7.73 17.42 -35.42
C ALA A 378 -8.58 17.53 -34.16
N PRO A 379 -9.87 17.13 -34.18
CA PRO A 379 -10.78 17.35 -33.08
C PRO A 379 -10.47 16.42 -31.89
N LEU A 380 -10.47 17.00 -30.70
CA LEU A 380 -10.44 16.32 -29.40
C LEU A 380 -11.64 15.36 -29.28
N CYS A 381 -11.37 14.05 -29.27
CA CYS A 381 -12.37 13.07 -28.86
C CYS A 381 -12.54 13.12 -27.34
N SER A 382 -13.69 13.56 -26.89
CA SER A 382 -14.13 13.46 -25.51
C SER A 382 -14.48 12.00 -25.19
N LEU A 383 -13.82 11.41 -24.19
CA LEU A 383 -14.23 10.14 -23.59
C LEU A 383 -15.62 10.27 -22.99
N LYS A 384 -16.58 9.56 -23.55
CA LYS A 384 -17.96 9.49 -23.03
C LYS A 384 -18.03 8.43 -21.94
N ALA A 385 -18.59 8.78 -20.78
CA ALA A 385 -18.93 7.85 -19.72
C ALA A 385 -19.97 6.83 -20.24
N VAL A 386 -19.66 5.54 -20.13
CA VAL A 386 -20.58 4.46 -20.49
C VAL A 386 -21.11 3.84 -19.19
N HIS A 387 -22.35 4.15 -18.86
CA HIS A 387 -23.11 3.43 -17.84
C HIS A 387 -23.77 2.21 -18.45
N GLN A 388 -23.35 1.03 -18.07
CA GLN A 388 -24.11 -0.19 -18.33
C GLN A 388 -24.72 -0.67 -17.01
N SER A 389 -26.05 -0.60 -16.92
CA SER A 389 -26.82 -1.20 -15.83
C SER A 389 -27.04 -2.68 -16.12
N PRO A 390 -26.80 -3.60 -15.18
CA PRO A 390 -27.14 -5.00 -15.37
C PRO A 390 -28.61 -5.28 -15.01
N ALA A 391 -29.30 -5.98 -15.89
CA ALA A 391 -30.63 -6.53 -15.64
C ALA A 391 -30.56 -7.70 -14.65
N ALA A 392 -31.49 -7.71 -13.71
CA ALA A 392 -31.61 -8.71 -12.68
C ALA A 392 -32.07 -10.07 -13.23
N SER A 393 -31.40 -11.16 -12.86
CA SER A 393 -32.02 -12.47 -12.76
C SER A 393 -31.26 -13.27 -11.69
N GLY A 394 -32.02 -13.72 -10.65
CA GLY A 394 -31.48 -14.43 -9.52
C GLY A 394 -31.17 -15.92 -9.82
N HIS A 395 -30.28 -16.48 -9.05
CA HIS A 395 -30.38 -17.82 -8.44
C HIS A 395 -29.18 -18.12 -7.50
N HIS A 396 -29.54 -18.56 -6.30
CA HIS A 396 -28.93 -19.36 -5.24
C HIS A 396 -27.43 -19.74 -5.28
N LEU A 397 -26.74 -19.51 -4.20
CA LEU A 397 -26.25 -20.37 -3.09
C LEU A 397 -24.83 -20.04 -2.65
N ALA A 398 -24.59 -19.84 -1.44
CA ALA A 398 -23.97 -20.66 -0.39
C ALA A 398 -23.57 -19.79 0.80
N GLU A 399 -23.90 -20.28 1.97
CA GLU A 399 -23.53 -19.71 3.26
C GLU A 399 -22.03 -19.79 3.48
N ASP A 400 -21.38 -18.65 3.72
CA ASP A 400 -20.11 -18.61 4.40
C ASP A 400 -20.32 -18.08 5.81
N LYS A 401 -20.24 -19.00 6.77
CA LYS A 401 -20.13 -18.67 8.18
C LYS A 401 -18.72 -18.14 8.45
N GLU A 402 -18.62 -16.86 8.73
CA GLU A 402 -17.42 -16.31 9.37
C GLU A 402 -17.33 -16.87 10.80
N GLU A 403 -16.56 -17.92 10.99
CA GLU A 403 -16.00 -18.26 12.28
C GLU A 403 -14.71 -17.48 12.47
N GLY A 404 -14.72 -16.56 13.41
CA GLY A 404 -13.52 -15.90 13.90
C GLY A 404 -12.52 -16.93 14.44
N PRO A 405 -11.20 -16.65 14.40
CA PRO A 405 -10.19 -17.63 14.77
C PRO A 405 -10.32 -18.02 16.23
N SER A 406 -10.61 -19.30 16.45
CA SER A 406 -10.64 -19.92 17.77
C SER A 406 -9.22 -19.93 18.34
N ARG A 407 -9.09 -19.38 19.55
CA ARG A 407 -7.90 -19.46 20.41
C ARG A 407 -7.45 -20.92 20.56
N LEU A 408 -6.32 -21.27 19.97
CA LEU A 408 -5.56 -22.44 20.38
C LEU A 408 -4.69 -22.04 21.58
N GLN A 409 -5.11 -22.53 22.76
CA GLN A 409 -4.28 -22.54 23.97
C GLN A 409 -3.22 -23.61 23.81
N SER A 410 -1.96 -23.20 23.63
CA SER A 410 -0.81 -24.09 23.81
C SER A 410 -0.31 -23.99 25.24
N GLY A 411 -0.34 -25.12 25.93
CA GLY A 411 0.11 -25.26 27.32
C GLY A 411 1.61 -25.03 27.47
N SER A 412 1.96 -24.02 28.28
CA SER A 412 3.30 -23.71 28.71
C SER A 412 3.78 -24.71 29.76
N LYS A 413 4.87 -25.41 29.49
CA LYS A 413 5.68 -26.07 30.52
C LYS A 413 6.78 -25.12 30.98
N ARG A 414 6.65 -24.66 32.21
CA ARG A 414 7.68 -23.92 32.96
C ARG A 414 8.95 -24.74 33.11
N ARG A 415 10.08 -24.11 32.85
CA ARG A 415 11.36 -24.45 33.48
C ARG A 415 11.97 -23.20 34.10
N THR A 416 12.34 -23.33 35.36
CA THR A 416 12.87 -22.35 36.31
C THR A 416 14.34 -21.99 35.99
N PRO A 417 14.81 -20.78 36.35
CA PRO A 417 16.15 -20.32 36.06
C PRO A 417 17.13 -20.65 37.19
N LEU A 418 18.40 -20.89 36.81
CA LEU A 418 19.53 -20.93 37.74
C LEU A 418 20.24 -19.56 37.69
N GLN A 419 20.43 -19.01 38.90
CA GLN A 419 21.16 -17.77 39.16
C GLN A 419 22.67 -17.94 39.21
N PRO A 420 23.44 -16.85 39.13
CA PRO A 420 24.90 -16.83 38.96
C PRO A 420 25.63 -16.70 40.28
N LEU A 421 26.89 -17.13 40.28
CA LEU A 421 27.87 -16.85 41.33
C LEU A 421 28.79 -15.71 40.90
N ALA A 422 28.89 -14.75 41.78
CA ALA A 422 29.84 -13.63 41.75
C ALA A 422 31.21 -14.08 42.30
N GLU A 423 32.27 -13.51 41.76
CA GLU A 423 33.50 -13.25 42.57
C GLU A 423 34.27 -12.04 42.06
N ASP A 424 34.55 -11.22 43.06
CA ASP A 424 35.38 -10.02 43.14
C ASP A 424 36.84 -10.27 42.79
N THR A 425 37.53 -9.28 42.21
CA THR A 425 38.84 -8.84 42.70
C THR A 425 39.25 -7.47 42.16
N THR A 426 39.40 -6.59 43.10
CA THR A 426 40.07 -5.27 43.07
C THR A 426 41.56 -5.36 42.71
N LYS A 427 42.08 -4.40 41.96
CA LYS A 427 43.36 -3.74 42.24
C LYS A 427 43.49 -2.37 41.55
N SER A 428 43.80 -1.41 42.41
CA SER A 428 44.19 -0.03 42.17
C SER A 428 45.57 0.12 41.55
N GLY A 429 45.78 1.20 40.80
CA GLY A 429 47.11 1.63 40.34
C GLY A 429 47.08 3.09 39.85
N ASN A 430 47.42 4.00 40.76
CA ASN A 430 47.73 5.42 40.46
C ASN A 430 48.98 5.54 39.60
N TRP A 431 48.98 6.42 38.57
CA TRP A 431 50.15 7.23 38.22
C TRP A 431 49.74 8.58 37.63
N ARG A 432 50.53 9.56 37.97
CA ARG A 432 50.37 11.03 37.91
C ARG A 432 50.56 11.62 36.52
N HIS A 433 49.94 12.79 36.34
CA HIS A 433 50.19 13.74 35.26
C HIS A 433 51.62 14.28 35.19
N PRO A 434 52.07 14.80 34.04
CA PRO A 434 52.48 16.20 34.02
C PRO A 434 51.77 17.03 32.95
N ALA A 435 51.66 18.30 33.33
CA ALA A 435 51.07 19.39 32.57
C ALA A 435 51.90 19.73 31.30
N GLY A 436 51.19 20.13 30.25
CA GLY A 436 51.81 20.68 29.04
C GLY A 436 50.71 21.30 28.15
N THR A 437 50.45 22.57 28.35
CA THR A 437 49.59 23.43 27.57
C THR A 437 49.99 23.51 26.12
N LYS A 438 49.08 23.17 25.20
CA LYS A 438 48.96 23.77 23.87
C LYS A 438 47.50 23.81 23.49
N ILE A 439 46.94 25.03 23.47
CA ILE A 439 45.70 25.39 22.85
C ILE A 439 45.88 25.17 21.36
N CYS A 440 45.17 24.20 20.77
CA CYS A 440 44.86 24.16 19.37
C CYS A 440 43.38 24.44 19.27
N ASP A 441 43.06 25.62 18.79
CA ASP A 441 41.75 25.92 18.22
C ASP A 441 41.56 25.01 17.01
N CYS A 442 40.95 23.84 17.23
CA CYS A 442 40.31 23.09 16.19
C CYS A 442 38.84 23.44 16.28
N ASP A 443 38.40 24.32 15.37
CA ASP A 443 37.01 24.38 14.98
C ASP A 443 36.54 22.98 14.65
N LEU A 444 35.99 22.30 15.64
CA LEU A 444 35.11 21.16 15.43
C LEU A 444 33.86 21.78 14.80
N CYS A 445 33.85 21.91 13.46
CA CYS A 445 32.62 21.85 12.71
C CYS A 445 31.96 20.53 13.08
N LEU A 446 31.08 20.56 14.05
CA LEU A 446 30.01 19.58 14.14
C LEU A 446 29.25 19.72 12.82
N GLU A 447 29.57 18.88 11.82
CA GLU A 447 28.68 18.61 10.75
C GLU A 447 27.39 18.15 11.41
N ALA A 448 26.41 19.04 11.46
CA ALA A 448 25.04 18.69 11.82
C ALA A 448 24.66 17.61 10.81
N ALA A 449 24.60 16.36 11.26
CA ALA A 449 24.08 15.27 10.46
C ALA A 449 22.71 15.70 9.97
N THR A 450 22.58 15.92 8.68
CA THR A 450 21.30 16.27 8.06
C THR A 450 20.43 15.04 8.21
N LEU A 451 19.46 15.12 9.11
CA LEU A 451 18.45 14.06 9.29
C LEU A 451 17.63 13.96 7.99
N ASN A 452 17.61 12.78 7.41
CA ASN A 452 16.66 12.49 6.34
C ASN A 452 15.25 12.51 6.94
N THR A 453 14.36 13.20 6.28
CA THR A 453 12.97 13.34 6.71
C THR A 453 12.05 12.81 5.64
N ASP A 454 11.23 11.83 5.99
CA ASP A 454 10.23 11.25 5.12
C ASP A 454 8.85 11.29 5.77
N LEU A 455 7.82 11.38 4.93
CA LEU A 455 6.43 11.30 5.34
C LEU A 455 5.86 9.94 4.94
N LEU A 456 5.00 9.40 5.80
CA LEU A 456 4.21 8.22 5.48
C LEU A 456 2.80 8.34 6.05
N ALA A 457 1.86 7.65 5.44
CA ALA A 457 0.49 7.57 5.92
C ALA A 457 0.13 6.12 6.24
N THR A 458 -0.74 5.90 7.25
CA THR A 458 -1.26 4.58 7.60
C THR A 458 -2.74 4.64 7.89
N CYS A 459 -3.45 3.56 7.54
CA CYS A 459 -4.86 3.36 7.83
C CYS A 459 -5.01 2.47 9.06
N SER A 460 -5.69 2.98 10.07
CA SER A 460 -6.05 2.26 11.29
C SER A 460 -7.52 1.88 11.22
N PHE A 461 -7.82 0.57 11.18
CA PHE A 461 -9.12 0.05 10.76
C PHE A 461 -10.22 0.25 11.79
N TYR A 462 -10.06 -0.26 13.02
CA TYR A 462 -11.13 -0.28 14.01
C TYR A 462 -11.45 1.07 14.64
N ASP A 463 -10.50 1.98 14.67
CA ASP A 463 -10.68 3.33 15.20
C ASP A 463 -10.98 4.38 14.13
N HIS A 464 -11.12 3.95 12.87
CA HIS A 464 -11.50 4.78 11.71
C HIS A 464 -10.55 5.95 11.45
N VAL A 465 -9.25 5.74 11.60
CA VAL A 465 -8.27 6.84 11.56
C VAL A 465 -7.26 6.68 10.44
N LEU A 466 -7.13 7.72 9.64
CA LEU A 466 -5.98 7.95 8.77
C LEU A 466 -4.92 8.72 9.57
N HIS A 467 -3.73 8.14 9.71
CA HIS A 467 -2.60 8.78 10.37
C HIS A 467 -1.60 9.30 9.34
N LEU A 468 -1.08 10.50 9.58
CA LEU A 468 0.07 11.07 8.89
C LEU A 468 1.27 11.11 9.84
N TRP A 469 2.36 10.51 9.44
CA TRP A 469 3.59 10.40 10.23
C TRP A 469 4.75 11.10 9.55
N LYS A 470 5.65 11.63 10.38
CA LYS A 470 6.99 12.07 10.00
C LYS A 470 8.00 11.07 10.55
N TRP A 471 8.83 10.53 9.69
CA TRP A 471 9.97 9.70 10.05
C TRP A 471 11.26 10.47 9.83
N GLU A 472 12.13 10.46 10.83
CA GLU A 472 13.44 11.09 10.82
C GLU A 472 14.49 10.01 11.04
N SER A 473 15.48 9.93 10.16
CA SER A 473 16.60 8.98 10.24
C SER A 473 17.93 9.69 10.05
N SER A 474 18.94 9.24 10.81
CA SER A 474 20.33 9.77 10.76
C SER A 474 21.19 8.94 9.82
#